data_740b4f608821e35b3220b07d63811f36
#
_entry.id   740b4f608821e35b3220b07d63811f36
#
_cell.length_a   1.000
_cell.length_b   1.000
_cell.length_c   1.000
_cell.angle_alpha   90.00
_cell.angle_beta   90.00
_cell.angle_gamma   90.00
#
_symmetry.space_group_name_H-M   'P 1'
#
loop_
_entity.id
_entity.type
_entity.pdbx_description
1 polymer ?
#
loop_
_entity_poly.entity_id
_entity_poly.type
_entity_poly.pdbx_seq_one_letter_code
_entity_poly.pdbx_strand_id
1 'polypeptide(L)'
;MFEGPLQDVIDEFSRLPGIGPKSAQRIALHLLNEEPEDIERFQSALGRLQRGVTFCRICHNISQEDVCRICADSHRDKSIICVVEESKDIQVIERTAEYRGRYHVLGGALDPLNGIGPKELNVTPLVQRIGGALPDVALGAKGSGASLSDATSTVGDGSRTGDVENDIEYDT
;
A
#
# COMPACT_ATOMS: atom_id res chain seq x y z
N MET A 1 20.34 -26.05 7.87
CA MET A 1 20.07 -24.92 7.00
C MET A 1 19.18 -25.48 5.92
N PHE A 2 18.05 -24.87 5.66
CA PHE A 2 17.19 -25.32 4.56
C PHE A 2 17.74 -24.80 3.24
N GLU A 3 17.41 -25.44 2.14
CA GLU A 3 17.85 -25.09 0.79
C GLU A 3 16.67 -25.07 -0.17
N GLY A 4 16.85 -24.39 -1.31
CA GLY A 4 15.84 -24.31 -2.37
C GLY A 4 14.56 -23.58 -1.97
N PRO A 5 13.40 -23.95 -2.53
CA PRO A 5 12.14 -23.19 -2.40
C PRO A 5 11.69 -22.94 -0.96
N LEU A 6 12.02 -23.82 -0.02
CA LEU A 6 11.68 -23.62 1.38
C LEU A 6 12.50 -22.46 1.99
N GLN A 7 13.79 -22.38 1.65
CA GLN A 7 14.63 -21.28 2.11
C GLN A 7 14.18 -19.95 1.51
N ASP A 8 13.80 -19.93 0.23
CA ASP A 8 13.31 -18.72 -0.44
C ASP A 8 12.07 -18.15 0.27
N VAL A 9 11.13 -19.00 0.67
CA VAL A 9 9.94 -18.59 1.42
C VAL A 9 10.29 -18.07 2.81
N ILE A 10 11.26 -18.70 3.51
CA ILE A 10 11.75 -18.23 4.81
C ILE A 10 12.39 -16.84 4.68
N ASP A 11 13.17 -16.63 3.65
CA ASP A 11 13.85 -15.35 3.40
C ASP A 11 12.84 -14.24 3.10
N GLU A 12 11.84 -14.50 2.28
CA GLU A 12 10.78 -13.53 1.98
C GLU A 12 9.96 -13.17 3.24
N PHE A 13 9.57 -14.14 4.07
CA PHE A 13 8.90 -13.84 5.32
C PHE A 13 9.80 -13.09 6.31
N SER A 14 11.10 -13.35 6.31
CA SER A 14 12.05 -12.66 7.19
C SER A 14 12.24 -11.18 6.85
N ARG A 15 11.89 -10.76 5.62
CA ARG A 15 11.88 -9.35 5.19
C ARG A 15 10.69 -8.57 5.71
N LEU A 16 9.64 -9.26 6.18
CA LEU A 16 8.46 -8.59 6.69
C LEU A 16 8.72 -7.98 8.07
N PRO A 17 8.21 -6.74 8.34
CA PRO A 17 8.44 -6.07 9.61
C PRO A 17 7.85 -6.90 10.77
N GLY A 18 8.64 -7.07 11.81
CA GLY A 18 8.24 -7.84 13.00
C GLY A 18 8.34 -9.36 12.86
N ILE A 19 8.74 -9.89 11.71
CA ILE A 19 8.94 -11.33 11.50
C ILE A 19 10.44 -11.64 11.49
N GLY A 20 10.91 -12.22 12.60
CA GLY A 20 12.29 -12.71 12.69
C GLY A 20 12.47 -14.11 12.06
N PRO A 21 13.74 -14.57 11.86
CA PRO A 21 14.04 -15.84 11.17
C PRO A 21 13.31 -17.06 11.75
N LYS A 22 13.19 -17.16 13.08
CA LYS A 22 12.47 -18.26 13.72
C LYS A 22 10.98 -18.27 13.40
N SER A 23 10.36 -17.09 13.34
CA SER A 23 8.94 -16.96 12.99
C SER A 23 8.72 -17.24 11.51
N ALA A 24 9.59 -16.73 10.63
CA ALA A 24 9.57 -17.00 9.20
C ALA A 24 9.68 -18.50 8.90
N GLN A 25 10.64 -19.19 9.53
CA GLN A 25 10.78 -20.64 9.40
C GLN A 25 9.52 -21.39 9.84
N ARG A 26 8.91 -21.01 10.96
CA ARG A 26 7.68 -21.65 11.45
C ARG A 26 6.51 -21.44 10.49
N ILE A 27 6.37 -20.25 9.92
CA ILE A 27 5.35 -19.94 8.91
C ILE A 27 5.57 -20.76 7.65
N ALA A 28 6.80 -20.80 7.13
CA ALA A 28 7.13 -21.57 5.92
C ALA A 28 6.87 -23.07 6.10
N LEU A 29 7.24 -23.66 7.24
CA LEU A 29 6.96 -25.06 7.56
C LEU A 29 5.46 -25.33 7.74
N HIS A 30 4.68 -24.37 8.25
CA HIS A 30 3.24 -24.48 8.31
C HIS A 30 2.63 -24.53 6.92
N LEU A 31 3.00 -23.59 6.06
CA LEU A 31 2.52 -23.55 4.67
C LEU A 31 2.89 -24.81 3.87
N LEU A 32 4.04 -25.41 4.14
CA LEU A 32 4.43 -26.67 3.48
C LEU A 32 3.48 -27.83 3.78
N ASN A 33 2.78 -27.80 4.91
CA ASN A 33 1.84 -28.85 5.34
C ASN A 33 0.36 -28.48 5.08
N GLU A 34 0.09 -27.31 4.49
CA GLU A 34 -1.25 -26.91 4.11
C GLU A 34 -1.68 -27.56 2.78
N GLU A 35 -2.99 -27.66 2.57
CA GLU A 35 -3.55 -28.13 1.31
C GLU A 35 -3.24 -27.16 0.16
N PRO A 36 -3.03 -27.64 -1.07
CA PRO A 36 -2.71 -26.78 -2.23
C PRO A 36 -3.71 -25.64 -2.44
N GLU A 37 -5.01 -25.89 -2.20
CA GLU A 37 -6.08 -24.90 -2.33
C GLU A 37 -5.93 -23.74 -1.36
N ASP A 38 -5.41 -23.99 -0.17
CA ASP A 38 -5.16 -22.95 0.84
C ASP A 38 -3.98 -22.06 0.44
N ILE A 39 -2.95 -22.67 -0.14
CA ILE A 39 -1.80 -21.94 -0.70
C ILE A 39 -2.23 -21.06 -1.87
N GLU A 40 -3.01 -21.59 -2.81
CA GLU A 40 -3.53 -20.83 -3.96
C GLU A 40 -4.42 -19.67 -3.50
N ARG A 41 -5.27 -19.89 -2.49
CA ARG A 41 -6.09 -18.84 -1.89
C ARG A 41 -5.24 -17.74 -1.27
N PHE A 42 -4.16 -18.08 -0.56
CA PHE A 42 -3.23 -17.14 0.04
C PHE A 42 -2.49 -16.32 -1.03
N GLN A 43 -1.93 -16.97 -2.04
CA GLN A 43 -1.28 -16.31 -3.19
C GLN A 43 -2.24 -15.34 -3.90
N SER A 44 -3.48 -15.80 -4.15
CA SER A 44 -4.52 -14.99 -4.77
C SER A 44 -4.87 -13.76 -3.93
N ALA A 45 -4.89 -13.90 -2.61
CA ALA A 45 -5.16 -12.78 -1.70
C ALA A 45 -4.05 -11.73 -1.78
N LEU A 46 -2.78 -12.14 -1.79
CA LEU A 46 -1.64 -11.23 -1.97
C LEU A 46 -1.69 -10.51 -3.32
N GLY A 47 -2.00 -11.24 -4.40
CA GLY A 47 -2.13 -10.65 -5.73
C GLY A 47 -3.31 -9.66 -5.83
N ARG A 48 -4.43 -9.92 -5.14
CA ARG A 48 -5.56 -8.97 -5.07
C ARG A 48 -5.22 -7.73 -4.25
N LEU A 49 -4.48 -7.88 -3.15
CA LEU A 49 -4.02 -6.74 -2.35
C LEU A 49 -3.23 -5.75 -3.20
N GLN A 50 -2.26 -6.24 -3.96
CA GLN A 50 -1.40 -5.40 -4.80
C GLN A 50 -2.16 -4.66 -5.92
N ARG A 51 -3.15 -5.33 -6.55
CA ARG A 51 -3.87 -4.77 -7.70
C ARG A 51 -5.18 -4.08 -7.36
N GLY A 52 -5.77 -4.43 -6.21
CA GLY A 52 -7.12 -3.99 -5.82
C GLY A 52 -7.15 -2.87 -4.80
N VAL A 53 -5.99 -2.34 -4.41
CA VAL A 53 -5.89 -1.26 -3.42
C VAL A 53 -5.23 -0.05 -4.05
N THR A 54 -5.85 1.11 -3.84
CA THR A 54 -5.35 2.42 -4.27
C THR A 54 -5.49 3.44 -3.14
N PHE A 55 -5.08 4.67 -3.39
CA PHE A 55 -5.30 5.78 -2.47
C PHE A 55 -6.39 6.71 -3.00
N CYS A 56 -7.29 7.12 -2.10
CA CYS A 56 -8.33 8.08 -2.42
C CYS A 56 -7.71 9.41 -2.89
N ARG A 57 -8.04 9.88 -4.10
CA ARG A 57 -7.49 11.12 -4.65
C ARG A 57 -7.84 12.38 -3.85
N ILE A 58 -8.84 12.30 -2.94
CA ILE A 58 -9.27 13.45 -2.13
C ILE A 58 -8.58 13.47 -0.77
N CYS A 59 -8.53 12.32 -0.07
CA CYS A 59 -8.09 12.28 1.32
C CYS A 59 -6.88 11.36 1.57
N HIS A 60 -6.36 10.72 0.54
CA HIS A 60 -5.23 9.78 0.61
C HIS A 60 -5.45 8.57 1.52
N ASN A 61 -6.71 8.28 1.90
CA ASN A 61 -7.05 7.03 2.60
C ASN A 61 -6.95 5.84 1.64
N ILE A 62 -6.60 4.69 2.17
CA ILE A 62 -6.64 3.41 1.44
C ILE A 62 -8.06 3.17 0.92
N SER A 63 -8.19 2.84 -0.37
CA SER A 63 -9.46 2.67 -1.07
C SER A 63 -9.35 1.56 -2.12
N GLN A 64 -10.48 1.03 -2.55
CA GLN A 64 -10.59 0.17 -3.73
C GLN A 64 -11.01 0.97 -4.98
N GLU A 65 -11.48 2.20 -4.78
CA GLU A 65 -11.95 3.11 -5.80
C GLU A 65 -11.17 4.42 -5.74
N ASP A 66 -11.25 5.20 -6.81
CA ASP A 66 -10.61 6.53 -6.92
C ASP A 66 -11.03 7.49 -5.78
N VAL A 67 -12.29 7.39 -5.34
CA VAL A 67 -12.81 8.13 -4.19
C VAL A 67 -13.34 7.16 -3.14
N CYS A 68 -12.75 7.18 -1.94
CA CYS A 68 -13.15 6.29 -0.87
C CYS A 68 -14.59 6.56 -0.40
N ARG A 69 -15.24 5.54 0.18
CA ARG A 69 -16.61 5.61 0.68
C ARG A 69 -16.88 6.79 1.63
N ILE A 70 -15.88 7.19 2.43
CA ILE A 70 -16.01 8.32 3.36
C ILE A 70 -16.09 9.65 2.61
N CYS A 71 -15.28 9.85 1.58
CA CYS A 71 -15.32 11.06 0.76
C CYS A 71 -16.54 11.09 -0.16
N ALA A 72 -17.04 9.93 -0.59
CA ALA A 72 -18.24 9.82 -1.41
C ALA A 72 -19.54 10.02 -0.63
N ASP A 73 -19.52 9.83 0.71
CA ASP A 73 -20.71 9.97 1.55
C ASP A 73 -21.17 11.44 1.64
N SER A 74 -22.36 11.71 1.10
CA SER A 74 -22.96 13.03 1.09
C SER A 74 -23.49 13.51 2.45
N HIS A 75 -23.68 12.59 3.41
CA HIS A 75 -24.20 12.89 4.75
C HIS A 75 -23.09 13.41 5.69
N ARG A 76 -21.82 13.35 5.25
CA ARG A 76 -20.71 13.83 6.06
C ARG A 76 -20.49 15.34 5.90
N ASP A 77 -20.19 15.98 7.01
CA ASP A 77 -19.86 17.40 7.03
C ASP A 77 -18.55 17.64 6.27
N LYS A 78 -18.64 18.42 5.20
CA LYS A 78 -17.50 18.76 4.33
C LYS A 78 -16.64 19.87 4.90
N SER A 79 -17.16 20.62 5.87
CA SER A 79 -16.46 21.74 6.50
C SER A 79 -15.47 21.32 7.57
N ILE A 80 -15.56 20.07 8.05
CA ILE A 80 -14.73 19.53 9.11
C ILE A 80 -13.83 18.42 8.55
N ILE A 81 -12.52 18.60 8.70
CA ILE A 81 -11.50 17.63 8.27
C ILE A 81 -10.66 17.21 9.47
N CYS A 82 -10.70 15.93 9.81
CA CYS A 82 -9.77 15.33 10.75
C CYS A 82 -8.52 14.87 9.99
N VAL A 83 -7.37 15.46 10.35
CA VAL A 83 -6.07 15.09 9.77
C VAL A 83 -5.47 13.98 10.61
N VAL A 84 -5.08 12.88 9.99
CA VAL A 84 -4.49 11.69 10.65
C VAL A 84 -3.17 11.31 9.99
N GLU A 85 -2.34 10.62 10.72
CA GLU A 85 -1.04 10.17 10.20
C GLU A 85 -1.21 9.02 9.20
N GLU A 86 -2.00 8.01 9.56
CA GLU A 86 -2.18 6.80 8.74
C GLU A 86 -3.66 6.42 8.57
N SER A 87 -3.94 5.63 7.53
CA SER A 87 -5.29 5.11 7.26
C SER A 87 -5.86 4.25 8.39
N LYS A 88 -5.00 3.60 9.19
CA LYS A 88 -5.43 2.82 10.35
C LYS A 88 -6.12 3.67 11.43
N ASP A 89 -5.70 4.93 11.57
CA ASP A 89 -6.23 5.84 12.60
C ASP A 89 -7.70 6.18 12.33
N ILE A 90 -8.06 6.29 11.05
CA ILE A 90 -9.47 6.47 10.63
C ILE A 90 -10.34 5.36 11.18
N GLN A 91 -9.87 4.11 11.13
CA GLN A 91 -10.67 2.97 11.57
C GLN A 91 -10.97 3.04 13.07
N VAL A 92 -10.03 3.55 13.87
CA VAL A 92 -10.21 3.72 15.32
C VAL A 92 -11.28 4.77 15.60
N ILE A 93 -11.22 5.92 14.92
CA ILE A 93 -12.18 7.01 15.09
C ILE A 93 -13.59 6.58 14.59
N GLU A 94 -13.67 5.94 13.43
CA GLU A 94 -14.94 5.47 12.86
C GLU A 94 -15.67 4.44 13.74
N ARG A 95 -14.95 3.66 14.56
CA ARG A 95 -15.56 2.72 15.51
C ARG A 95 -16.41 3.42 16.57
N THR A 96 -16.12 4.68 16.90
CA THR A 96 -16.93 5.45 17.86
C THR A 96 -18.28 5.83 17.29
N ALA A 97 -18.42 5.88 15.96
CA ALA A 97 -19.60 6.33 15.20
C ALA A 97 -20.07 7.77 15.53
N GLU A 98 -19.27 8.55 16.24
CA GLU A 98 -19.58 9.93 16.65
C GLU A 98 -19.09 10.96 15.65
N TYR A 99 -17.95 10.70 14.98
CA TYR A 99 -17.37 11.65 14.05
C TYR A 99 -18.11 11.68 12.72
N ARG A 100 -18.56 12.83 12.30
CA ARG A 100 -19.35 13.05 11.07
C ARG A 100 -18.63 13.87 10.00
N GLY A 101 -17.41 14.31 10.25
CA GLY A 101 -16.60 15.01 9.28
C GLY A 101 -15.89 14.11 8.29
N ARG A 102 -14.99 14.68 7.50
CA ARG A 102 -14.11 13.99 6.55
C ARG A 102 -12.71 13.85 7.11
N TYR A 103 -11.90 13.02 6.47
CA TYR A 103 -10.51 12.80 6.88
C TYR A 103 -9.53 13.28 5.82
N HIS A 104 -8.28 13.43 6.24
CA HIS A 104 -7.13 13.55 5.38
C HIS A 104 -5.95 12.77 5.99
N VAL A 105 -5.36 11.88 5.20
CA VAL A 105 -4.23 11.01 5.62
C VAL A 105 -2.94 11.65 5.15
N LEU A 106 -2.04 11.93 6.09
CA LEU A 106 -0.73 12.52 5.78
C LEU A 106 0.24 11.49 5.19
N GLY A 107 0.13 10.22 5.55
CA GLY A 107 1.03 9.16 5.14
C GLY A 107 2.21 8.96 6.10
N GLY A 108 2.19 9.60 7.26
CA GLY A 108 3.20 9.51 8.31
C GLY A 108 3.26 10.75 9.18
N ALA A 109 4.24 10.80 10.08
CA ALA A 109 4.55 11.96 10.92
C ALA A 109 5.74 12.74 10.36
N LEU A 110 5.79 14.02 10.69
CA LEU A 110 6.98 14.84 10.43
C LEU A 110 8.16 14.32 11.26
N ASP A 111 9.23 13.93 10.59
CA ASP A 111 10.47 13.47 11.23
C ASP A 111 11.69 14.05 10.52
N PRO A 112 12.07 15.29 10.86
CA PRO A 112 13.20 15.95 10.23
C PRO A 112 14.54 15.22 10.44
N LEU A 113 14.67 14.42 11.51
CA LEU A 113 15.89 13.65 11.79
C LEU A 113 16.08 12.52 10.80
N ASN A 114 14.97 11.93 10.33
CA ASN A 114 14.97 10.88 9.30
C ASN A 114 14.65 11.44 7.89
N GLY A 115 14.68 12.76 7.72
CA GLY A 115 14.46 13.41 6.43
C GLY A 115 13.01 13.48 5.98
N ILE A 116 12.03 13.18 6.86
CA ILE A 116 10.61 13.25 6.53
C ILE A 116 10.10 14.66 6.81
N GLY A 117 10.00 15.46 5.76
CA GLY A 117 9.45 16.81 5.80
C GLY A 117 8.03 16.89 5.20
N PRO A 118 7.49 18.10 5.06
CA PRO A 118 6.15 18.29 4.49
C PRO A 118 6.00 17.83 3.03
N LYS A 119 7.11 17.70 2.30
CA LYS A 119 7.10 17.28 0.88
C LYS A 119 6.95 15.76 0.71
N GLU A 120 7.42 15.00 1.68
CA GLU A 120 7.33 13.54 1.74
C GLU A 120 5.96 13.08 2.23
N LEU A 121 5.14 14.01 2.74
CA LEU A 121 3.80 13.77 3.26
C LEU A 121 2.73 14.46 2.40
N ASN A 122 1.49 14.02 2.54
CA ASN A 122 0.33 14.59 1.82
C ASN A 122 -0.11 15.96 2.40
N VAL A 123 0.85 16.82 2.78
CA VAL A 123 0.57 18.16 3.32
C VAL A 123 0.15 19.12 2.20
N THR A 124 0.83 19.07 1.06
CA THR A 124 0.49 19.94 -0.09
C THR A 124 -0.95 19.69 -0.59
N PRO A 125 -1.39 18.44 -0.80
CA PRO A 125 -2.79 18.15 -1.12
C PRO A 125 -3.78 18.63 -0.06
N LEU A 126 -3.42 18.56 1.23
CA LEU A 126 -4.26 19.08 2.31
C LEU A 126 -4.47 20.59 2.18
N VAL A 127 -3.39 21.35 1.99
CA VAL A 127 -3.44 22.80 1.83
C VAL A 127 -4.27 23.20 0.60
N GLN A 128 -4.08 22.51 -0.53
CA GLN A 128 -4.87 22.74 -1.73
C GLN A 128 -6.36 22.45 -1.51
N ARG A 129 -6.67 21.39 -0.79
CA ARG A 129 -8.05 21.02 -0.44
C ARG A 129 -8.73 22.08 0.44
N ILE A 130 -8.04 22.60 1.47
CA ILE A 130 -8.55 23.63 2.36
C ILE A 130 -8.68 24.97 1.62
N GLY A 131 -7.75 25.28 0.74
CA GLY A 131 -7.75 26.49 -0.10
C GLY A 131 -8.76 26.48 -1.25
N GLY A 132 -9.58 25.42 -1.39
CA GLY A 132 -10.58 25.31 -2.45
C GLY A 132 -10.02 24.98 -3.84
N ALA A 133 -8.73 24.62 -3.94
CA ALA A 133 -8.08 24.29 -5.21
C ALA A 133 -8.35 22.86 -5.68
N LEU A 134 -8.85 21.98 -4.81
CA LEU A 134 -9.33 20.64 -5.19
C LEU A 134 -10.85 20.67 -5.38
N PRO A 135 -11.37 20.31 -6.55
CA PRO A 135 -12.80 20.27 -6.77
C PRO A 135 -13.45 19.25 -5.82
N ASP A 136 -14.43 19.70 -5.07
CA ASP A 136 -15.34 18.82 -4.36
C ASP A 136 -16.02 17.92 -5.40
N VAL A 137 -15.82 16.63 -5.26
CA VAL A 137 -16.36 15.54 -6.05
C VAL A 137 -17.33 15.95 -7.16
N ALA A 138 -16.84 16.21 -8.36
CA ALA A 138 -17.63 16.01 -9.55
C ALA A 138 -17.70 14.48 -9.79
N LEU A 139 -18.81 13.87 -9.45
CA LEU A 139 -19.11 12.47 -9.80
C LEU A 139 -19.02 12.35 -11.32
N GLY A 140 -17.94 11.75 -11.85
CA GLY A 140 -17.92 11.40 -13.26
C GLY A 140 -16.65 11.61 -14.07
N ALA A 141 -15.43 11.68 -13.51
CA ALA A 141 -14.22 11.62 -14.32
C ALA A 141 -13.38 10.38 -13.92
N LYS A 142 -13.29 9.42 -14.84
CA LYS A 142 -12.36 8.28 -14.75
C LYS A 142 -10.94 8.81 -14.78
N GLY A 143 -10.28 8.87 -13.62
CA GLY A 143 -8.86 9.16 -13.51
C GLY A 143 -8.06 7.88 -13.68
N SER A 144 -7.06 7.90 -14.55
CA SER A 144 -6.08 6.83 -14.71
C SER A 144 -5.32 6.63 -13.39
N GLY A 145 -5.51 5.47 -12.76
CA GLY A 145 -4.85 5.11 -11.53
C GLY A 145 -3.32 5.08 -11.69
N ALA A 146 -2.63 5.90 -10.91
CA ALA A 146 -1.21 5.70 -10.69
C ALA A 146 -1.02 4.41 -9.90
N SER A 147 -0.39 3.42 -10.51
CA SER A 147 -0.07 2.15 -9.85
C SER A 147 1.07 2.37 -8.86
N LEU A 148 1.06 1.60 -7.78
CA LEU A 148 2.11 1.56 -6.73
C LEU A 148 3.53 1.25 -7.27
N SER A 149 3.71 1.05 -8.59
CA SER A 149 4.98 0.73 -9.24
C SER A 149 5.92 1.92 -9.43
N ASP A 150 5.47 3.18 -9.25
CA ASP A 150 6.29 4.36 -9.59
C ASP A 150 7.07 4.95 -8.39
N ALA A 151 7.02 4.32 -7.22
CA ALA A 151 7.71 4.82 -6.02
C ALA A 151 9.12 4.23 -5.78
N THR A 152 9.64 3.38 -6.67
CA THR A 152 10.98 2.79 -6.49
C THR A 152 11.79 2.80 -7.79
N SER A 153 12.30 3.96 -8.20
CA SER A 153 13.48 4.01 -9.07
C SER A 153 14.10 5.39 -9.13
N THR A 154 15.00 5.68 -8.19
CA THR A 154 16.18 6.50 -8.43
C THR A 154 17.30 6.07 -7.49
N VAL A 155 18.00 5.00 -7.83
CA VAL A 155 19.39 4.80 -7.42
C VAL A 155 20.18 4.34 -8.64
N GLY A 156 21.10 5.19 -9.01
CA GLY A 156 22.31 5.17 -9.79
C GLY A 156 22.65 3.98 -10.68
N ASP A 157 22.88 4.34 -11.90
CA ASP A 157 23.80 3.87 -12.93
C ASP A 157 25.03 3.12 -12.41
N GLY A 158 25.26 1.96 -12.98
CA GLY A 158 26.47 1.16 -12.81
C GLY A 158 26.58 0.09 -13.90
N SER A 159 27.07 0.48 -15.06
CA SER A 159 27.41 -0.34 -16.22
C SER A 159 28.10 -1.67 -15.86
N ARG A 160 27.64 -2.79 -16.44
CA ARG A 160 28.50 -3.86 -16.96
C ARG A 160 27.75 -4.78 -17.92
N THR A 161 28.27 -4.79 -19.15
CA THR A 161 28.06 -5.72 -20.25
C THR A 161 28.35 -7.18 -19.85
N GLY A 162 27.55 -8.11 -20.35
CA GLY A 162 27.85 -9.55 -20.29
C GLY A 162 26.72 -10.38 -20.87
N ASP A 163 26.77 -10.59 -22.18
CA ASP A 163 25.94 -11.56 -22.92
C ASP A 163 26.13 -12.97 -22.35
N VAL A 164 25.05 -13.66 -22.05
CA VAL A 164 25.02 -15.14 -22.08
C VAL A 164 23.61 -15.55 -22.55
N GLU A 165 23.55 -15.94 -23.81
CA GLU A 165 22.51 -16.79 -24.38
C GLU A 165 22.49 -18.12 -23.61
N ASN A 166 21.32 -18.59 -23.24
CA ASN A 166 21.11 -20.01 -22.97
C ASN A 166 19.66 -20.40 -23.36
N ASP A 167 19.58 -20.98 -24.55
CA ASP A 167 18.44 -21.77 -25.03
C ASP A 167 18.24 -22.97 -24.09
N ILE A 168 17.04 -23.15 -23.59
CA ILE A 168 16.60 -24.42 -23.02
C ILE A 168 15.36 -24.86 -23.78
N GLU A 169 15.62 -25.76 -24.71
CA GLU A 169 14.66 -26.60 -25.43
C GLU A 169 14.06 -27.64 -24.46
N TYR A 170 12.74 -27.73 -24.40
CA TYR A 170 12.02 -28.80 -23.75
C TYR A 170 11.61 -29.80 -24.83
N ASP A 171 12.20 -30.97 -24.76
CA ASP A 171 11.75 -32.14 -25.56
C ASP A 171 11.14 -33.21 -24.64
N THR A 172 9.90 -33.61 -25.00
CA THR A 172 9.07 -34.81 -24.63
C THR A 172 9.27 -35.50 -23.28
#